data_37abf34cc3d0997dbcb2a73ea0f86d08
#
_entry.id   37abf34cc3d0997dbcb2a73ea0f86d08
#
_cell.length_a   1.000
_cell.length_b   1.000
_cell.length_c   1.000
_cell.angle_alpha   90.00
_cell.angle_beta   90.00
_cell.angle_gamma   90.00
#
_symmetry.space_group_name_H-M   'P 1'
#
loop_
_entity.id
_entity.type
_entity.pdbx_description
1 polymer ?
#
loop_
_entity_poly.entity_id
_entity_poly.type
_entity_poly.pdbx_seq_one_letter_code
_entity_poly.pdbx_strand_id
1 'polypeptide(L)'
;MKLLLAEDSALLRAGLEQLLSALGHSVTAATDAEELRAIAGQEDFDLIITDVRMPPTMTDDGLRAVHDLRAANPTQPVVVLSQYVAASYLDRLLEHGGFGYLRKERVSAVEEFVRTLDEVARGGTVVDPEVVTALLSARRTGLAQ
;
A
#
# COMPACT_ATOMS: atom_id res chain seq x y z
N MET A 1 -5.87 -15.50 1.00
CA MET A 1 -4.53 -15.02 0.56
C MET A 1 -3.59 -14.88 1.75
N LYS A 2 -2.31 -14.96 1.49
CA LYS A 2 -1.28 -14.67 2.49
C LYS A 2 -0.91 -13.19 2.38
N LEU A 3 -1.25 -12.41 3.41
CA LEU A 3 -1.13 -10.96 3.41
C LEU A 3 -0.08 -10.48 4.40
N LEU A 4 0.68 -9.46 4.01
CA LEU A 4 1.57 -8.72 4.90
C LEU A 4 0.97 -7.33 5.11
N LEU A 5 0.69 -6.97 6.36
CA LEU A 5 0.09 -5.71 6.73
C LEU A 5 1.07 -4.87 7.53
N ALA A 6 1.48 -3.73 6.98
CA ALA A 6 2.38 -2.81 7.67
C ALA A 6 1.60 -1.55 8.08
N GLU A 7 1.44 -1.36 9.37
CA GLU A 7 0.70 -0.23 9.96
C GLU A 7 1.23 0.05 11.36
N ASP A 8 1.61 1.29 11.64
CA ASP A 8 2.16 1.66 12.94
C ASP A 8 1.09 1.93 14.00
N SER A 9 -0.14 2.31 13.60
CA SER A 9 -1.24 2.48 14.54
C SER A 9 -1.72 1.12 15.05
N ALA A 10 -1.57 0.87 16.34
CA ALA A 10 -2.00 -0.40 16.93
C ALA A 10 -3.50 -0.64 16.75
N LEU A 11 -4.30 0.42 16.86
CA LEU A 11 -5.75 0.30 16.73
C LEU A 11 -6.16 -0.08 15.31
N LEU A 12 -5.66 0.63 14.32
CA LEU A 12 -5.99 0.34 12.92
C LEU A 12 -5.44 -1.02 12.50
N ARG A 13 -4.21 -1.34 12.92
CA ARG A 13 -3.58 -2.63 12.63
C ARG A 13 -4.43 -3.78 13.16
N ALA A 14 -4.85 -3.71 14.43
CA ALA A 14 -5.67 -4.74 15.04
C ALA A 14 -7.02 -4.90 14.32
N GLY A 15 -7.66 -3.79 13.96
CA GLY A 15 -8.92 -3.80 13.25
C GLY A 15 -8.80 -4.45 11.87
N LEU A 16 -7.77 -4.10 11.11
CA LEU A 16 -7.52 -4.70 9.80
C LEU A 16 -7.16 -6.17 9.90
N GLU A 17 -6.33 -6.55 10.87
CA GLU A 17 -6.00 -7.96 11.10
C GLU A 17 -7.24 -8.79 11.36
N GLN A 18 -8.14 -8.30 12.22
CA GLN A 18 -9.38 -9.02 12.53
C GLN A 18 -10.29 -9.13 11.33
N LEU A 19 -10.46 -8.02 10.59
CA LEU A 19 -11.30 -8.02 9.39
C LEU A 19 -10.79 -9.00 8.35
N LEU A 20 -9.51 -8.94 8.03
CA LEU A 20 -8.91 -9.77 6.98
C LEU A 20 -8.87 -11.24 7.40
N SER A 21 -8.61 -11.52 8.67
CA SER A 21 -8.64 -12.90 9.19
C SER A 21 -10.05 -13.48 9.16
N ALA A 22 -11.06 -12.68 9.47
CA ALA A 22 -12.46 -13.10 9.40
C ALA A 22 -12.89 -13.45 7.97
N LEU A 23 -12.25 -12.83 6.98
CA LEU A 23 -12.49 -13.11 5.57
C LEU A 23 -11.70 -14.31 5.04
N GLY A 24 -10.96 -14.99 5.90
CA GLY A 24 -10.23 -16.20 5.54
C GLY A 24 -8.78 -16.00 5.13
N HIS A 25 -8.25 -14.77 5.26
CA HIS A 25 -6.86 -14.51 4.90
C HIS A 25 -5.90 -14.81 6.06
N SER A 26 -4.67 -15.17 5.72
CA SER A 26 -3.59 -15.31 6.69
C SER A 26 -2.82 -14.00 6.73
N VAL A 27 -2.77 -13.35 7.88
CA VAL A 27 -2.20 -12.00 8.02
C VAL A 27 -0.96 -12.03 8.89
N THR A 28 0.15 -11.50 8.37
CA THR A 28 1.36 -11.19 9.13
C THR A 28 1.46 -9.68 9.27
N ALA A 29 1.76 -9.19 10.46
CA ALA A 29 1.79 -7.76 10.73
C ALA A 29 3.20 -7.23 10.91
N ALA A 30 3.43 -6.01 10.41
CA ALA A 30 4.65 -5.24 10.65
C ALA A 30 4.25 -3.87 11.21
N THR A 31 5.09 -3.29 12.06
CA THR A 31 4.78 -2.02 12.73
C THR A 31 5.54 -0.83 12.16
N ASP A 32 6.55 -1.08 11.33
CA ASP A 32 7.37 -0.04 10.71
C ASP A 32 7.94 -0.51 9.37
N ALA A 33 8.63 0.40 8.67
CA ALA A 33 9.18 0.12 7.36
C ALA A 33 10.33 -0.91 7.38
N GLU A 34 11.10 -0.94 8.47
CA GLU A 34 12.20 -1.90 8.59
C GLU A 34 11.67 -3.32 8.75
N GLU A 35 10.65 -3.51 9.60
CA GLU A 35 9.97 -4.80 9.72
C GLU A 35 9.33 -5.22 8.40
N LEU A 36 8.70 -4.29 7.71
CA LEU A 36 8.10 -4.56 6.40
C LEU A 36 9.13 -5.13 5.44
N ARG A 37 10.29 -4.48 5.32
CA ARG A 37 11.36 -4.94 4.44
C ARG A 37 11.88 -6.31 4.85
N ALA A 38 12.12 -6.49 6.15
CA ALA A 38 12.67 -7.73 6.68
C ALA A 38 11.75 -8.92 6.43
N ILE A 39 10.46 -8.76 6.73
CA ILE A 39 9.49 -9.84 6.56
C ILE A 39 9.26 -10.16 5.08
N ALA A 40 9.11 -9.13 4.26
CA ALA A 40 8.92 -9.33 2.81
C ALA A 40 10.14 -9.95 2.13
N GLY A 41 11.33 -9.77 2.69
CA GLY A 41 12.54 -10.40 2.19
C GLY A 41 12.69 -11.87 2.59
N GLN A 42 11.95 -12.33 3.59
CA GLN A 42 12.05 -13.69 4.12
C GLN A 42 10.96 -14.62 3.63
N GLU A 43 9.79 -14.08 3.29
CA GLU A 43 8.61 -14.85 2.90
C GLU A 43 7.94 -14.24 1.69
N ASP A 44 7.24 -15.08 0.93
CA ASP A 44 6.41 -14.62 -0.18
C ASP A 44 5.00 -14.30 0.30
N PHE A 45 4.43 -13.23 -0.21
CA PHE A 45 3.07 -12.81 0.09
C PHE A 45 2.26 -12.61 -1.19
N ASP A 46 0.98 -12.93 -1.14
CA ASP A 46 0.07 -12.69 -2.26
C ASP A 46 -0.20 -11.19 -2.43
N LEU A 47 -0.19 -10.45 -1.32
CA LEU A 47 -0.45 -9.03 -1.32
C LEU A 47 0.19 -8.38 -0.09
N ILE A 48 0.78 -7.21 -0.29
CA ILE A 48 1.28 -6.37 0.79
C ILE A 48 0.35 -5.16 0.92
N ILE A 49 -0.10 -4.87 2.15
CA ILE A 49 -0.88 -3.68 2.46
C ILE A 49 -0.03 -2.83 3.40
N THR A 50 0.24 -1.60 3.04
CA THR A 50 1.10 -0.74 3.86
C THR A 50 0.61 0.69 3.93
N ASP A 51 0.88 1.33 5.06
CA ASP A 51 0.73 2.76 5.25
C ASP A 51 1.91 3.49 4.59
N VAL A 52 1.70 4.73 4.18
CA VAL A 52 2.78 5.58 3.65
C VAL A 52 3.67 6.08 4.78
N ARG A 53 3.07 6.66 5.82
CA ARG A 53 3.81 7.23 6.95
C ARG A 53 4.02 6.19 8.04
N MET A 54 5.26 5.83 8.26
CA MET A 54 5.65 4.91 9.32
C MET A 54 7.03 5.28 9.86
N PRO A 55 7.36 4.79 11.10
CA PRO A 55 8.74 4.92 11.57
C PRO A 55 9.74 4.29 10.59
N PRO A 56 10.97 4.77 10.56
CA PRO A 56 11.58 5.67 11.54
C PRO A 56 11.31 7.16 11.33
N THR A 57 11.03 7.64 10.10
CA THR A 57 10.94 9.09 9.88
C THR A 57 9.53 9.66 9.91
N MET A 58 8.51 8.82 9.83
CA MET A 58 7.10 9.24 9.79
C MET A 58 6.78 10.17 8.60
N THR A 59 7.48 10.00 7.49
CA THR A 59 7.21 10.75 6.25
C THR A 59 6.65 9.82 5.18
N ASP A 60 7.49 9.27 4.32
CA ASP A 60 7.08 8.36 3.25
C ASP A 60 7.76 6.99 3.35
N ASP A 61 8.12 6.58 4.55
CA ASP A 61 8.90 5.36 4.80
C ASP A 61 8.27 4.11 4.20
N GLY A 62 6.95 3.97 4.33
CA GLY A 62 6.23 2.84 3.75
C GLY A 62 6.28 2.84 2.23
N LEU A 63 6.13 4.01 1.62
CA LEU A 63 6.17 4.14 0.17
C LEU A 63 7.58 3.85 -0.37
N ARG A 64 8.61 4.32 0.33
CA ARG A 64 10.00 4.01 -0.03
C ARG A 64 10.30 2.52 0.10
N ALA A 65 9.78 1.89 1.16
CA ALA A 65 9.92 0.44 1.33
C ALA A 65 9.27 -0.32 0.16
N VAL A 66 8.09 0.08 -0.26
CA VAL A 66 7.41 -0.52 -1.42
C VAL A 66 8.23 -0.34 -2.69
N HIS A 67 8.76 0.86 -2.90
CA HIS A 67 9.62 1.13 -4.06
C HIS A 67 10.81 0.17 -4.10
N ASP A 68 11.48 -0.02 -2.96
CA ASP A 68 12.63 -0.91 -2.85
C ASP A 68 12.24 -2.37 -3.05
N LEU A 69 11.13 -2.80 -2.46
CA LEU A 69 10.64 -4.16 -2.60
C LEU A 69 10.27 -4.48 -4.04
N ARG A 70 9.62 -3.54 -4.75
CA ARG A 70 9.23 -3.74 -6.13
C ARG A 70 10.40 -3.57 -7.11
N ALA A 71 11.47 -2.90 -6.71
CA ALA A 71 12.70 -2.92 -7.49
C ALA A 71 13.31 -4.33 -7.52
N ALA A 72 13.22 -5.06 -6.41
CA ALA A 72 13.69 -6.45 -6.31
C ALA A 72 12.68 -7.45 -6.88
N ASN A 73 11.38 -7.18 -6.75
CA ASN A 73 10.30 -8.04 -7.23
C ASN A 73 9.20 -7.19 -7.88
N PRO A 74 9.34 -6.83 -9.16
CA PRO A 74 8.44 -5.87 -9.82
C PRO A 74 6.97 -6.28 -9.88
N THR A 75 6.68 -7.57 -9.77
CA THR A 75 5.31 -8.07 -9.86
C THR A 75 4.63 -8.28 -8.51
N GLN A 76 5.32 -7.95 -7.40
CA GLN A 76 4.72 -8.08 -6.07
C GLN A 76 3.51 -7.16 -5.93
N PRO A 77 2.29 -7.71 -5.72
CA PRO A 77 1.11 -6.88 -5.52
C PRO A 77 1.19 -6.09 -4.21
N VAL A 78 0.85 -4.81 -4.27
CA VAL A 78 0.89 -3.91 -3.11
C VAL A 78 -0.29 -2.96 -3.13
N VAL A 79 -0.94 -2.78 -1.98
CA VAL A 79 -1.92 -1.71 -1.75
C VAL A 79 -1.34 -0.75 -0.71
N VAL A 80 -1.27 0.52 -1.07
CA VAL A 80 -0.78 1.58 -0.20
C VAL A 80 -1.97 2.36 0.35
N LEU A 81 -1.99 2.57 1.65
CA LEU A 81 -3.01 3.36 2.33
C LEU A 81 -2.40 4.66 2.83
N SER A 82 -3.04 5.79 2.58
CA SER A 82 -2.50 7.09 2.96
C SER A 82 -3.58 8.02 3.50
N GLN A 83 -3.25 8.77 4.55
CA GLN A 83 -4.07 9.89 5.03
C GLN A 83 -3.91 11.09 4.13
N TYR A 84 -2.73 11.26 3.56
CA TYR A 84 -2.38 12.37 2.70
C TYR A 84 -1.88 11.85 1.38
N VAL A 85 -2.19 12.56 0.31
CA VAL A 85 -1.71 12.16 -1.02
C VAL A 85 -0.23 12.49 -1.15
N ALA A 86 0.58 11.47 -1.47
CA ALA A 86 2.00 11.65 -1.78
C ALA A 86 2.22 11.23 -3.23
N ALA A 87 2.83 12.11 -4.02
CA ALA A 87 3.10 11.84 -5.43
C ALA A 87 4.45 11.19 -5.67
N SER A 88 5.31 11.15 -4.66
CA SER A 88 6.65 10.58 -4.77
C SER A 88 6.61 9.10 -5.16
N TYR A 89 7.44 8.71 -6.11
CA TYR A 89 7.59 7.33 -6.59
C TYR A 89 6.40 6.74 -7.33
N LEU A 90 5.23 7.39 -7.37
CA LEU A 90 4.02 6.80 -7.93
C LEU A 90 4.16 6.41 -9.40
N ASP A 91 4.82 7.24 -10.21
CA ASP A 91 5.02 6.93 -11.63
C ASP A 91 5.71 5.58 -11.82
N ARG A 92 6.73 5.28 -11.01
CA ARG A 92 7.45 4.02 -11.08
C ARG A 92 6.63 2.85 -10.58
N LEU A 93 5.88 3.07 -9.50
CA LEU A 93 5.06 2.01 -8.90
C LEU A 93 3.91 1.60 -9.81
N LEU A 94 3.39 2.51 -10.61
CA LEU A 94 2.29 2.24 -11.53
C LEU A 94 2.71 1.47 -12.80
N GLU A 95 4.01 1.40 -13.10
CA GLU A 95 4.50 0.80 -14.35
C GLU A 95 4.15 -0.68 -14.52
N HIS A 96 4.11 -1.44 -13.45
CA HIS A 96 4.03 -2.91 -13.51
C HIS A 96 2.66 -3.49 -13.14
N GLY A 97 1.66 -2.69 -12.87
CA GLY A 97 0.39 -3.19 -12.35
C GLY A 97 0.54 -3.83 -10.97
N GLY A 98 -0.48 -4.52 -10.49
CA GLY A 98 -0.47 -5.08 -9.14
C GLY A 98 -0.26 -4.01 -8.07
N PHE A 99 -0.83 -2.83 -8.26
CA PHE A 99 -0.60 -1.71 -7.37
C PHE A 99 -1.91 -0.98 -7.10
N GLY A 100 -2.17 -0.74 -5.81
CA GLY A 100 -3.29 0.06 -5.38
C GLY A 100 -2.83 1.22 -4.51
N TYR A 101 -3.43 2.39 -4.69
CA TYR A 101 -3.17 3.55 -3.84
C TYR A 101 -4.51 4.12 -3.40
N LEU A 102 -4.82 3.96 -2.13
CA LEU A 102 -6.10 4.36 -1.55
C LEU A 102 -5.90 5.32 -0.38
N ARG A 103 -6.87 6.20 -0.17
CA ARG A 103 -6.93 6.95 1.06
C ARG A 103 -7.38 6.02 2.21
N LYS A 104 -6.81 6.22 3.40
CA LYS A 104 -7.11 5.38 4.57
C LYS A 104 -8.60 5.30 4.87
N GLU A 105 -9.34 6.36 4.63
CA GLU A 105 -10.79 6.39 4.89
C GLU A 105 -11.57 5.39 4.04
N ARG A 106 -11.01 4.93 2.90
CA ARG A 106 -11.66 3.94 2.04
C ARG A 106 -11.81 2.57 2.69
N VAL A 107 -11.03 2.31 3.74
CA VAL A 107 -11.12 1.05 4.48
C VAL A 107 -12.50 0.86 5.11
N SER A 108 -13.17 1.95 5.47
CA SER A 108 -14.52 1.88 6.06
C SER A 108 -15.58 1.40 5.06
N ALA A 109 -15.34 1.55 3.76
CA ALA A 109 -16.18 0.96 2.72
C ALA A 109 -15.70 -0.48 2.46
N VAL A 110 -16.01 -1.38 3.37
CA VAL A 110 -15.40 -2.72 3.45
C VAL A 110 -15.52 -3.51 2.15
N GLU A 111 -16.70 -3.52 1.53
CA GLU A 111 -16.92 -4.28 0.29
C GLU A 111 -16.04 -3.78 -0.85
N GLU A 112 -15.92 -2.46 -1.00
CA GLU A 112 -15.06 -1.88 -2.02
C GLU A 112 -13.60 -2.12 -1.72
N PHE A 113 -13.22 -2.02 -0.45
CA PHE A 113 -11.85 -2.28 -0.02
C PHE A 113 -11.45 -3.72 -0.35
N VAL A 114 -12.28 -4.69 -0.02
CA VAL A 114 -12.02 -6.10 -0.30
C VAL A 114 -11.92 -6.35 -1.81
N ARG A 115 -12.79 -5.75 -2.61
CA ARG A 115 -12.69 -5.88 -4.08
C ARG A 115 -11.38 -5.31 -4.61
N THR A 116 -10.95 -4.18 -4.06
CA THR A 116 -9.66 -3.59 -4.44
C THR A 116 -8.50 -4.54 -4.13
N LEU A 117 -8.51 -5.16 -2.96
CA LEU A 117 -7.46 -6.12 -2.59
C LEU A 117 -7.41 -7.27 -3.60
N ASP A 118 -8.55 -7.83 -3.97
CA ASP A 118 -8.62 -8.92 -4.92
C ASP A 118 -8.13 -8.50 -6.31
N GLU A 119 -8.52 -7.32 -6.76
CA GLU A 119 -8.11 -6.81 -8.07
C GLU A 119 -6.62 -6.57 -8.16
N VAL A 120 -6.04 -5.96 -7.12
CA VAL A 120 -4.59 -5.70 -7.07
C VAL A 120 -3.81 -7.01 -6.98
N ALA A 121 -4.29 -7.97 -6.19
CA ALA A 121 -3.65 -9.27 -6.08
C ALA A 121 -3.60 -10.03 -7.41
N ARG A 122 -4.55 -9.77 -8.31
CA ARG A 122 -4.59 -10.36 -9.67
C ARG A 122 -3.76 -9.57 -10.69
N GLY A 123 -3.06 -8.53 -10.28
CA GLY A 123 -2.23 -7.72 -11.15
C GLY A 123 -2.87 -6.43 -11.65
N GLY A 124 -4.08 -6.10 -11.18
CA GLY A 124 -4.76 -4.86 -11.56
C GLY A 124 -4.16 -3.64 -10.87
N THR A 125 -4.54 -2.46 -11.36
CA THR A 125 -4.12 -1.17 -10.79
C THR A 125 -5.37 -0.41 -10.35
N VAL A 126 -5.40 0.01 -9.10
CA VAL A 126 -6.50 0.79 -8.54
C VAL A 126 -5.94 2.02 -7.85
N VAL A 127 -6.33 3.21 -8.32
CA VAL A 127 -5.88 4.47 -7.74
C VAL A 127 -7.10 5.28 -7.33
N ASP A 128 -7.13 5.72 -6.09
CA ASP A 128 -8.20 6.57 -5.58
C ASP A 128 -8.35 7.82 -6.45
N PRO A 129 -9.57 8.21 -6.85
CA PRO A 129 -9.76 9.40 -7.69
C PRO A 129 -9.12 10.67 -7.15
N GLU A 130 -9.09 10.85 -5.84
CA GLU A 130 -8.44 12.01 -5.24
C GLU A 130 -6.92 11.97 -5.42
N VAL A 131 -6.34 10.76 -5.42
CA VAL A 131 -4.91 10.58 -5.69
C VAL A 131 -4.61 10.91 -7.15
N VAL A 132 -5.46 10.49 -8.08
CA VAL A 132 -5.31 10.82 -9.50
C VAL A 132 -5.33 12.34 -9.71
N THR A 133 -6.27 13.03 -9.09
CA THR A 133 -6.37 14.49 -9.17
C THR A 133 -5.09 15.15 -8.67
N ALA A 134 -4.56 14.70 -7.54
CA ALA A 134 -3.32 15.25 -6.97
C ALA A 134 -2.11 14.98 -7.87
N LEU A 135 -2.04 13.80 -8.50
CA LEU A 135 -0.97 13.48 -9.44
C LEU A 135 -0.99 14.39 -10.66
N LEU A 136 -2.18 14.64 -11.22
CA LEU A 136 -2.32 15.53 -12.37
C LEU A 136 -1.94 16.97 -12.01
N SER A 137 -2.31 17.43 -10.82
CA SER A 137 -1.92 18.75 -10.33
C SER A 137 -0.40 18.86 -10.14
N ALA A 138 0.21 17.84 -9.57
CA ALA A 138 1.67 17.78 -9.36
C ALA A 138 2.41 17.79 -10.70
N ARG A 139 1.92 17.04 -11.71
CA ARG A 139 2.50 17.04 -13.04
C ARG A 139 2.44 18.41 -13.71
N ARG A 140 1.29 19.08 -13.63
CA ARG A 140 1.15 20.41 -14.17
C ARG A 140 2.11 21.40 -13.52
N THR A 141 2.24 21.33 -12.20
CA THR A 141 3.18 22.19 -11.47
C THR A 141 4.62 21.86 -11.86
N GLY A 142 4.96 20.56 -11.96
CA GLY A 142 6.29 20.13 -12.39
C GLY A 142 6.63 20.56 -13.79
N LEU A 143 5.67 20.52 -14.71
CA LEU A 143 5.88 20.97 -16.09
C LEU A 143 6.06 22.49 -16.21
N ALA A 144 5.51 23.24 -15.28
CA ALA A 144 5.65 24.68 -15.25
C ALA A 144 7.01 25.13 -14.73
N GLN A 145 7.77 24.25 -14.17
CA GLN A 145 9.11 24.50 -13.69
C GLN A 145 10.13 24.25 -14.78
#